data_571090fa767cc569fb93067aeca8a898
#
_entry.id   571090fa767cc569fb93067aeca8a898
#
_cell.length_a   1.000
_cell.length_b   1.000
_cell.length_c   1.000
_cell.angle_alpha   90.00
_cell.angle_beta   90.00
_cell.angle_gamma   90.00
#
_symmetry.space_group_name_H-M   'P 1'
#
loop_
_entity.id
_entity.type
_entity.pdbx_description
1 polymer ?
#
loop_
_entity_poly.entity_id
_entity_poly.type
_entity_poly.pdbx_seq_one_letter_code
_entity_poly.pdbx_strand_id
1 'polypeptide(L)'
;MDERRAYLAGGAEAVSADFESLAGTLEATGDFRVLRRFVPPSRYHEGDGSPTKTALVVDVETTGLDPVRDRIIEFCGVPFEYEPESGRILGVGPAESFLEDPGRPIPAEISRLTGITDAMVAGKTIDEAAVGRLVAGAGLVIAHNAGFDRPFVDRRLAAFKDKSWACSQKEVPWKALGVSSGALEFLLMKRCGLFFDGHRADADCHALIRLLQEPFDDGSLPFRHLLESARTPAWQVWALDAAFDKKDLLKQRRYRWSGGEGGRPKAWYRTMSVAEYESEKEWLKEAIYGGREGWRAERVDAKRRYVEEG
;
A
#
# COMPACT_ATOMS: atom_id res chain seq x y z
N MET A 1 34.43 10.31 2.87
CA MET A 1 33.81 10.54 4.19
C MET A 1 33.34 11.98 4.20
N ASP A 2 32.05 12.15 4.28
CA ASP A 2 31.34 13.39 3.98
C ASP A 2 31.41 14.35 5.20
N GLU A 3 32.13 15.45 5.07
CA GLU A 3 32.24 16.50 6.11
C GLU A 3 30.88 17.10 6.53
N ARG A 4 29.83 16.93 5.72
CA ARG A 4 28.46 17.34 6.07
C ARG A 4 27.84 16.51 7.18
N ARG A 5 28.23 15.23 7.36
CA ARG A 5 27.73 14.39 8.45
C ARG A 5 28.37 14.72 9.82
N ALA A 6 29.61 15.23 9.84
CA ALA A 6 30.29 15.59 11.07
C ALA A 6 29.74 16.89 11.69
N TYR A 7 29.25 17.83 10.88
CA TYR A 7 28.69 19.09 11.37
C TYR A 7 27.32 18.93 12.07
N LEU A 8 26.58 17.86 11.76
CA LEU A 8 25.26 17.62 12.35
C LEU A 8 25.27 16.79 13.64
N ALA A 9 26.39 16.15 13.98
CA ALA A 9 26.47 15.26 15.15
C ALA A 9 26.89 15.95 16.48
N GLY A 10 27.44 17.14 16.42
CA GLY A 10 28.02 17.81 17.62
C GLY A 10 27.16 18.91 18.25
N GLY A 11 26.01 19.27 17.65
CA GLY A 11 25.20 20.39 18.14
C GLY A 11 23.68 20.10 18.22
N ALA A 12 23.27 18.84 18.08
CA ALA A 12 21.87 18.51 17.82
C ALA A 12 20.87 18.81 18.94
N GLU A 13 21.28 18.69 20.20
CA GLU A 13 20.32 18.89 21.31
C GLU A 13 20.04 20.37 21.65
N ALA A 14 21.03 21.25 21.55
CA ALA A 14 20.82 22.67 21.82
C ALA A 14 20.16 23.43 20.65
N VAL A 15 20.31 22.92 19.43
CA VAL A 15 19.78 23.53 18.21
C VAL A 15 18.33 23.07 17.94
N SER A 16 17.90 21.91 18.44
CA SER A 16 16.57 21.35 18.16
C SER A 16 15.44 22.16 18.80
N ALA A 17 15.62 22.68 20.00
CA ALA A 17 14.63 23.50 20.70
C ALA A 17 14.41 24.86 20.01
N ASP A 18 15.44 25.42 19.39
CA ASP A 18 15.36 26.69 18.67
C ASP A 18 14.63 26.53 17.32
N PHE A 19 14.90 25.46 16.59
CA PHE A 19 14.21 25.19 15.32
C PHE A 19 12.73 24.85 15.46
N GLU A 20 12.31 24.15 16.51
CA GLU A 20 10.89 23.93 16.78
C GLU A 20 10.18 25.22 17.17
N SER A 21 10.81 26.10 17.93
CA SER A 21 10.28 27.45 18.23
C SER A 21 10.13 28.31 16.98
N LEU A 22 11.13 28.29 16.09
CA LEU A 22 11.07 28.99 14.80
C LEU A 22 9.97 28.40 13.91
N ALA A 23 9.86 27.08 13.82
CA ALA A 23 8.80 26.41 13.08
C ALA A 23 7.43 26.81 13.58
N GLY A 24 7.19 26.78 14.90
CA GLY A 24 5.94 27.23 15.51
C GLY A 24 5.63 28.71 15.24
N THR A 25 6.65 29.58 15.23
CA THR A 25 6.49 30.99 14.88
C THR A 25 6.05 31.16 13.41
N LEU A 26 6.65 30.42 12.48
CA LEU A 26 6.27 30.43 11.08
C LEU A 26 4.83 29.92 10.88
N GLU A 27 4.49 28.80 11.49
CA GLU A 27 3.16 28.18 11.37
C GLU A 27 2.05 29.09 11.97
N ALA A 28 2.35 29.82 13.04
CA ALA A 28 1.42 30.73 13.67
C ALA A 28 1.00 31.91 12.77
N THR A 29 1.77 32.26 11.73
CA THR A 29 1.39 33.29 10.75
C THR A 29 0.26 32.84 9.83
N GLY A 30 0.05 31.54 9.66
CA GLY A 30 -0.86 30.96 8.67
C GLY A 30 -0.35 30.92 7.24
N ASP A 31 0.80 31.58 6.95
CA ASP A 31 1.39 31.67 5.61
C ASP A 31 2.39 30.53 5.33
N PHE A 32 2.85 29.87 6.38
CA PHE A 32 3.86 28.82 6.29
C PHE A 32 3.35 27.48 6.83
N ARG A 33 3.85 26.41 6.25
CA ARG A 33 3.70 25.05 6.77
C ARG A 33 5.07 24.40 6.87
N VAL A 34 5.46 23.96 8.04
CA VAL A 34 6.76 23.32 8.29
C VAL A 34 6.56 21.82 8.36
N LEU A 35 7.28 21.07 7.53
CA LEU A 35 7.32 19.61 7.58
C LEU A 35 8.49 19.16 8.47
N ARG A 36 8.25 18.12 9.24
CA ARG A 36 9.28 17.49 10.07
C ARG A 36 9.70 16.16 9.47
N ARG A 37 10.99 15.83 9.58
CA ARG A 37 11.48 14.53 9.13
C ARG A 37 10.84 13.43 9.97
N PHE A 38 10.25 12.44 9.29
CA PHE A 38 9.70 11.28 9.97
C PHE A 38 10.82 10.41 10.56
N VAL A 39 10.67 10.08 11.84
CA VAL A 39 11.50 9.11 12.57
C VAL A 39 10.56 8.03 13.07
N PRO A 40 10.71 6.77 12.63
CA PRO A 40 9.79 5.69 13.00
C PRO A 40 9.88 5.39 14.50
N PRO A 41 8.77 5.45 15.25
CA PRO A 41 8.75 4.95 16.61
C PRO A 41 8.64 3.42 16.63
N SER A 42 9.16 2.79 17.66
CA SER A 42 8.99 1.35 17.92
C SER A 42 7.62 1.02 18.53
N ARG A 43 6.87 2.03 18.99
CA ARG A 43 5.55 1.89 19.63
C ARG A 43 4.68 3.10 19.35
N TYR A 44 3.40 2.86 19.05
CA TYR A 44 2.42 3.92 18.83
C TYR A 44 1.44 4.05 20.00
N HIS A 45 1.00 2.94 20.58
CA HIS A 45 0.05 2.93 21.69
C HIS A 45 0.46 1.89 22.73
N GLU A 46 0.09 2.15 23.99
CA GLU A 46 0.11 1.13 25.02
C GLU A 46 -1.13 0.23 24.87
N GLY A 47 -0.95 -1.09 25.09
CA GLY A 47 -2.06 -2.03 25.09
C GLY A 47 -2.91 -1.89 26.36
N ASP A 48 -4.19 -2.14 26.23
CA ASP A 48 -5.15 -2.14 27.35
C ASP A 48 -5.48 -3.54 27.87
N GLY A 49 -4.76 -4.56 27.39
CA GLY A 49 -4.98 -5.98 27.70
C GLY A 49 -5.95 -6.67 26.73
N SER A 50 -6.46 -5.97 25.72
CA SER A 50 -7.28 -6.56 24.66
C SER A 50 -6.48 -7.55 23.83
N PRO A 51 -7.14 -8.57 23.22
CA PRO A 51 -6.48 -9.50 22.32
C PRO A 51 -5.79 -8.77 21.15
N THR A 52 -4.57 -9.20 20.83
CA THR A 52 -3.78 -8.63 19.74
C THR A 52 -3.60 -9.61 18.59
N LYS A 53 -3.25 -9.08 17.42
CA LYS A 53 -2.84 -9.83 16.24
C LYS A 53 -1.63 -9.16 15.62
N THR A 54 -0.94 -9.90 14.74
CA THR A 54 0.18 -9.36 13.96
C THR A 54 -0.24 -9.15 12.51
N ALA A 55 0.13 -8.02 11.94
CA ALA A 55 0.10 -7.73 10.51
C ALA A 55 1.52 -7.43 10.00
N LEU A 56 1.68 -7.46 8.69
CA LEU A 56 2.94 -7.22 8.01
C LEU A 56 2.72 -6.14 6.93
N VAL A 57 3.40 -5.02 7.04
CA VAL A 57 3.54 -4.10 5.91
C VAL A 57 4.68 -4.59 5.04
N VAL A 58 4.46 -4.58 3.73
CA VAL A 58 5.48 -4.92 2.72
C VAL A 58 5.55 -3.83 1.66
N ASP A 59 6.73 -3.67 1.11
CA ASP A 59 7.01 -2.83 -0.03
C ASP A 59 8.12 -3.45 -0.87
N VAL A 60 8.10 -3.23 -2.20
CA VAL A 60 9.12 -3.74 -3.11
C VAL A 60 9.58 -2.65 -4.08
N GLU A 61 10.90 -2.57 -4.27
CA GLU A 61 11.50 -1.88 -5.40
C GLU A 61 11.81 -2.88 -6.53
N THR A 62 11.59 -2.46 -7.76
CA THR A 62 11.65 -3.35 -8.92
C THR A 62 12.37 -2.71 -10.09
N THR A 63 12.78 -3.51 -11.08
CA THR A 63 13.42 -3.01 -12.32
C THR A 63 12.44 -2.33 -13.29
N GLY A 64 11.13 -2.34 -13.00
CA GLY A 64 10.07 -1.74 -13.81
C GLY A 64 8.70 -2.17 -13.33
N LEU A 65 7.65 -1.97 -14.14
CA LEU A 65 6.26 -2.08 -13.71
C LEU A 65 5.57 -3.42 -14.06
N ASP A 66 6.21 -4.27 -14.87
CA ASP A 66 5.62 -5.51 -15.39
C ASP A 66 6.12 -6.71 -14.57
N PRO A 67 5.29 -7.35 -13.72
CA PRO A 67 5.73 -8.44 -12.86
C PRO A 67 6.15 -9.71 -13.61
N VAL A 68 5.84 -9.83 -14.91
CA VAL A 68 6.31 -10.93 -15.76
C VAL A 68 7.73 -10.66 -16.24
N ARG A 69 8.02 -9.44 -16.67
CA ARG A 69 9.27 -9.03 -17.29
C ARG A 69 10.28 -8.47 -16.31
N ASP A 70 9.79 -7.77 -15.29
CA ASP A 70 10.62 -7.10 -14.31
C ASP A 70 10.91 -7.97 -13.08
N ARG A 71 11.84 -7.52 -12.25
CA ARG A 71 12.34 -8.27 -11.10
C ARG A 71 12.38 -7.37 -9.87
N ILE A 72 12.17 -7.97 -8.70
CA ILE A 72 12.41 -7.31 -7.42
C ILE A 72 13.93 -7.03 -7.31
N ILE A 73 14.27 -5.85 -6.81
CA ILE A 73 15.65 -5.44 -6.47
C ILE A 73 15.79 -5.11 -4.99
N GLU A 74 14.70 -4.74 -4.30
CA GLU A 74 14.60 -4.65 -2.85
C GLU A 74 13.24 -5.18 -2.41
N PHE A 75 13.20 -5.93 -1.33
CA PHE A 75 12.00 -6.33 -0.60
C PHE A 75 12.17 -5.87 0.84
N CYS A 76 11.16 -5.26 1.40
CA CYS A 76 11.11 -5.00 2.84
C CYS A 76 9.79 -5.49 3.43
N GLY A 77 9.87 -6.00 4.67
CA GLY A 77 8.72 -6.34 5.48
C GLY A 77 8.88 -5.81 6.90
N VAL A 78 7.85 -5.15 7.42
CA VAL A 78 7.81 -4.60 8.79
C VAL A 78 6.60 -5.18 9.52
N PRO A 79 6.79 -6.10 10.49
CA PRO A 79 5.70 -6.63 11.29
C PRO A 79 5.28 -5.63 12.37
N PHE A 80 4.01 -5.63 12.71
CA PHE A 80 3.49 -4.85 13.82
C PHE A 80 2.34 -5.56 14.54
N GLU A 81 2.23 -5.31 15.84
CA GLU A 81 1.16 -5.80 16.68
C GLU A 81 0.02 -4.78 16.76
N TYR A 82 -1.22 -5.24 16.72
CA TYR A 82 -2.39 -4.37 16.71
C TYR A 82 -3.60 -4.99 17.42
N GLU A 83 -4.50 -4.15 17.90
CA GLU A 83 -5.79 -4.51 18.44
C GLU A 83 -6.82 -4.59 17.29
N PRO A 84 -7.45 -5.76 17.05
CA PRO A 84 -8.33 -5.95 15.89
C PRO A 84 -9.59 -5.10 15.88
N GLU A 85 -10.11 -4.72 17.03
CA GLU A 85 -11.38 -3.99 17.14
C GLU A 85 -11.19 -2.47 16.99
N SER A 86 -10.14 -1.93 17.60
CA SER A 86 -9.84 -0.50 17.57
C SER A 86 -9.02 -0.11 16.31
N GLY A 87 -8.21 -1.02 15.79
CA GLY A 87 -7.19 -0.73 14.77
C GLY A 87 -5.98 0.01 15.34
N ARG A 88 -5.80 0.05 16.66
CA ARG A 88 -4.61 0.66 17.29
C ARG A 88 -3.40 -0.24 17.08
N ILE A 89 -2.34 0.32 16.51
CA ILE A 89 -1.04 -0.35 16.41
C ILE A 89 -0.30 -0.13 17.71
N LEU A 90 0.14 -1.20 18.35
CA LEU A 90 0.87 -1.17 19.61
C LEU A 90 2.35 -1.06 19.34
N GLY A 91 3.02 -2.15 19.07
CA GLY A 91 4.44 -2.24 18.81
C GLY A 91 4.75 -2.51 17.33
N VAL A 92 5.86 -1.97 16.88
CA VAL A 92 6.41 -2.18 15.53
C VAL A 92 7.71 -2.97 15.70
N GLY A 93 7.78 -4.11 15.00
CA GLY A 93 8.98 -4.93 14.96
C GLY A 93 10.06 -4.35 14.04
N PRO A 94 11.24 -4.97 14.00
CA PRO A 94 12.31 -4.53 13.13
C PRO A 94 11.93 -4.68 11.66
N ALA A 95 12.38 -3.75 10.82
CA ALA A 95 12.31 -3.90 9.38
C ALA A 95 13.29 -5.01 8.94
N GLU A 96 12.80 -5.96 8.15
CA GLU A 96 13.65 -6.93 7.46
C GLU A 96 13.68 -6.57 5.96
N SER A 97 14.83 -6.04 5.52
CA SER A 97 15.06 -5.61 4.15
C SER A 97 16.12 -6.46 3.47
N PHE A 98 15.84 -6.87 2.23
CA PHE A 98 16.69 -7.72 1.42
C PHE A 98 16.85 -7.12 0.03
N LEU A 99 18.10 -7.00 -0.42
CA LEU A 99 18.40 -6.70 -1.82
C LEU A 99 18.45 -8.01 -2.63
N GLU A 100 18.09 -7.93 -3.91
CA GLU A 100 18.17 -9.06 -4.85
C GLU A 100 18.81 -8.64 -6.16
N ASP A 101 19.71 -9.46 -6.65
CA ASP A 101 20.32 -9.33 -7.97
C ASP A 101 19.28 -9.71 -9.04
N PRO A 102 18.84 -8.79 -9.89
CA PRO A 102 17.85 -9.08 -10.93
C PRO A 102 18.42 -9.91 -12.10
N GLY A 103 19.74 -10.23 -12.08
CA GLY A 103 20.44 -10.95 -13.15
C GLY A 103 20.60 -10.16 -14.45
N ARG A 104 20.37 -8.84 -14.40
CA ARG A 104 20.49 -7.89 -15.53
C ARG A 104 20.71 -6.49 -14.99
N PRO A 105 21.25 -5.57 -15.82
CA PRO A 105 21.42 -4.16 -15.39
C PRO A 105 20.10 -3.52 -14.97
N ILE A 106 20.13 -2.78 -13.88
CA ILE A 106 19.01 -1.96 -13.41
C ILE A 106 18.88 -0.74 -14.33
N PRO A 107 17.68 -0.43 -14.86
CA PRO A 107 17.48 0.77 -15.66
C PRO A 107 17.93 2.04 -14.93
N ALA A 108 18.60 2.94 -15.62
CA ALA A 108 19.19 4.13 -15.00
C ALA A 108 18.14 5.05 -14.32
N GLU A 109 16.91 5.09 -14.83
CA GLU A 109 15.80 5.80 -14.21
C GLU A 109 15.39 5.18 -12.87
N ILE A 110 15.40 3.83 -12.76
CA ILE A 110 15.11 3.13 -11.52
C ILE A 110 16.21 3.38 -10.49
N SER A 111 17.49 3.26 -10.91
CA SER A 111 18.60 3.56 -9.99
C SER A 111 18.57 5.00 -9.49
N ARG A 112 18.13 5.96 -10.31
CA ARG A 112 17.97 7.36 -9.86
C ARG A 112 16.82 7.54 -8.90
N LEU A 113 15.73 6.79 -9.09
CA LEU A 113 14.52 6.86 -8.28
C LEU A 113 14.76 6.23 -6.90
N THR A 114 15.28 5.01 -6.87
CA THR A 114 15.42 4.18 -5.66
C THR A 114 16.75 4.36 -4.94
N GLY A 115 17.78 4.91 -5.64
CA GLY A 115 19.15 4.93 -5.16
C GLY A 115 19.85 3.56 -5.20
N ILE A 116 19.18 2.50 -5.68
CA ILE A 116 19.73 1.13 -5.75
C ILE A 116 20.52 0.99 -7.04
N THR A 117 21.77 0.53 -6.92
CA THR A 117 22.70 0.35 -8.04
C THR A 117 23.02 -1.12 -8.27
N ASP A 118 23.49 -1.46 -9.49
CA ASP A 118 23.95 -2.81 -9.80
C ASP A 118 24.99 -3.33 -8.81
N ALA A 119 25.90 -2.48 -8.35
CA ALA A 119 26.92 -2.84 -7.37
C ALA A 119 26.33 -3.22 -5.99
N MET A 120 25.21 -2.64 -5.60
CA MET A 120 24.54 -2.94 -4.34
C MET A 120 23.84 -4.29 -4.35
N VAL A 121 23.28 -4.68 -5.48
CA VAL A 121 22.50 -5.92 -5.64
C VAL A 121 23.33 -7.10 -6.10
N ALA A 122 24.53 -6.89 -6.68
CA ALA A 122 25.36 -7.93 -7.26
C ALA A 122 25.54 -9.15 -6.32
N GLY A 123 25.10 -10.32 -6.76
CA GLY A 123 25.17 -11.57 -6.02
C GLY A 123 24.29 -11.61 -4.74
N LYS A 124 23.41 -10.65 -4.54
CA LYS A 124 22.44 -10.67 -3.43
C LYS A 124 21.23 -11.51 -3.79
N THR A 125 20.65 -12.12 -2.77
CA THR A 125 19.39 -12.85 -2.91
C THR A 125 18.55 -12.67 -1.65
N ILE A 126 17.24 -12.64 -1.81
CA ILE A 126 16.30 -12.59 -0.68
C ILE A 126 16.41 -13.89 0.12
N ASP A 127 16.57 -13.78 1.45
CA ASP A 127 16.50 -14.94 2.36
C ASP A 127 15.03 -15.38 2.51
N GLU A 128 14.64 -16.37 1.69
CA GLU A 128 13.28 -16.91 1.70
C GLU A 128 12.88 -17.54 3.05
N ALA A 129 13.84 -18.06 3.81
CA ALA A 129 13.56 -18.64 5.11
C ALA A 129 13.27 -17.53 6.14
N ALA A 130 13.99 -16.41 6.11
CA ALA A 130 13.70 -15.23 6.93
C ALA A 130 12.33 -14.64 6.57
N VAL A 131 12.07 -14.42 5.28
CA VAL A 131 10.75 -13.96 4.80
C VAL A 131 9.65 -14.93 5.22
N GLY A 132 9.87 -16.24 5.13
CA GLY A 132 8.91 -17.26 5.57
C GLY A 132 8.54 -17.12 7.06
N ARG A 133 9.53 -16.87 7.93
CA ARG A 133 9.28 -16.62 9.37
C ARG A 133 8.47 -15.34 9.60
N LEU A 134 8.84 -14.28 8.91
CA LEU A 134 8.18 -12.98 8.97
C LEU A 134 6.68 -13.10 8.58
N VAL A 135 6.41 -13.75 7.47
CA VAL A 135 5.07 -13.93 6.91
C VAL A 135 4.22 -14.90 7.74
N ALA A 136 4.84 -15.93 8.34
CA ALA A 136 4.11 -16.96 9.11
C ALA A 136 3.29 -16.35 10.27
N GLY A 137 3.85 -15.36 10.97
CA GLY A 137 3.18 -14.67 12.08
C GLY A 137 2.07 -13.70 11.66
N ALA A 138 2.05 -13.28 10.39
CA ALA A 138 1.13 -12.24 9.92
C ALA A 138 -0.24 -12.81 9.52
N GLY A 139 -1.30 -12.29 10.11
CA GLY A 139 -2.68 -12.56 9.73
C GLY A 139 -3.17 -11.72 8.54
N LEU A 140 -2.50 -10.60 8.26
CA LEU A 140 -2.81 -9.67 7.17
C LEU A 140 -1.50 -9.08 6.62
N VAL A 141 -1.35 -9.07 5.31
CA VAL A 141 -0.28 -8.37 4.58
C VAL A 141 -0.84 -7.08 4.02
N ILE A 142 -0.10 -6.00 4.14
CA ILE A 142 -0.55 -4.67 3.75
C ILE A 142 0.53 -4.03 2.86
N ALA A 143 0.13 -3.46 1.74
CA ALA A 143 1.00 -2.62 0.93
C ALA A 143 0.29 -1.31 0.55
N HIS A 144 1.08 -0.31 0.17
CA HIS A 144 0.54 0.91 -0.40
C HIS A 144 0.50 0.77 -1.91
N ASN A 145 -0.69 0.55 -2.49
CA ASN A 145 -0.90 0.09 -3.87
C ASN A 145 -0.59 -1.41 -4.10
N ALA A 146 -1.10 -2.27 -3.21
CA ALA A 146 -0.92 -3.72 -3.24
C ALA A 146 -1.12 -4.42 -4.60
N GLY A 147 -1.83 -3.77 -5.53
CA GLY A 147 -1.95 -4.25 -6.92
C GLY A 147 -0.65 -4.17 -7.72
N PHE A 148 0.36 -3.47 -7.20
CA PHE A 148 1.72 -3.46 -7.74
C PHE A 148 2.58 -4.51 -7.00
N ASP A 149 2.66 -4.44 -5.69
CA ASP A 149 3.58 -5.28 -4.89
C ASP A 149 3.22 -6.75 -4.96
N ARG A 150 1.93 -7.08 -4.78
CA ARG A 150 1.48 -8.47 -4.67
C ARG A 150 1.85 -9.34 -5.88
N PRO A 151 1.67 -8.94 -7.13
CA PRO A 151 2.08 -9.73 -8.29
C PRO A 151 3.57 -10.08 -8.33
N PHE A 152 4.44 -9.14 -7.95
CA PHE A 152 5.86 -9.38 -7.85
C PHE A 152 6.20 -10.37 -6.71
N VAL A 153 5.60 -10.13 -5.55
CA VAL A 153 5.83 -10.94 -4.34
C VAL A 153 5.30 -12.37 -4.53
N ASP A 154 4.08 -12.54 -5.02
CA ASP A 154 3.48 -13.87 -5.26
C ASP A 154 4.28 -14.71 -6.26
N ARG A 155 4.92 -14.06 -7.26
CA ARG A 155 5.78 -14.74 -8.24
C ARG A 155 7.14 -15.14 -7.67
N ARG A 156 7.69 -14.33 -6.77
CA ARG A 156 9.05 -14.54 -6.27
C ARG A 156 9.11 -15.28 -4.94
N LEU A 157 8.12 -15.11 -4.05
CA LEU A 157 8.17 -15.53 -2.65
C LEU A 157 6.95 -16.40 -2.29
N ALA A 158 7.14 -17.71 -2.36
CA ALA A 158 6.07 -18.69 -2.11
C ALA A 158 5.38 -18.56 -0.74
N ALA A 159 6.06 -17.96 0.25
CA ALA A 159 5.51 -17.75 1.60
C ALA A 159 4.25 -16.87 1.63
N PHE A 160 4.03 -16.04 0.61
CA PHE A 160 2.86 -15.15 0.53
C PHE A 160 1.63 -15.82 -0.08
N LYS A 161 1.78 -17.01 -0.65
CA LYS A 161 0.66 -17.76 -1.22
C LYS A 161 -0.43 -17.96 -0.17
N ASP A 162 -1.65 -17.69 -0.54
CA ASP A 162 -2.85 -17.80 0.32
C ASP A 162 -2.91 -16.80 1.49
N LYS A 163 -2.03 -15.81 1.58
CA LYS A 163 -2.14 -14.74 2.57
C LYS A 163 -3.25 -13.76 2.21
N SER A 164 -3.89 -13.24 3.26
CA SER A 164 -4.83 -12.12 3.12
C SER A 164 -4.07 -10.83 2.87
N TRP A 165 -4.48 -10.05 1.86
CA TRP A 165 -3.87 -8.78 1.50
C TRP A 165 -4.86 -7.63 1.63
N ALA A 166 -4.34 -6.46 1.98
CA ALA A 166 -5.07 -5.21 1.99
C ALA A 166 -4.24 -4.09 1.36
N CYS A 167 -4.91 -3.13 0.76
CA CYS A 167 -4.29 -2.01 0.06
C CYS A 167 -4.68 -0.68 0.71
N SER A 168 -3.74 -0.05 1.39
CA SER A 168 -4.00 1.23 2.07
C SER A 168 -4.40 2.35 1.11
N GLN A 169 -3.90 2.33 -0.13
CA GLN A 169 -4.25 3.33 -1.13
C GLN A 169 -5.70 3.20 -1.64
N LYS A 170 -6.19 1.95 -1.79
CA LYS A 170 -7.47 1.67 -2.47
C LYS A 170 -8.62 1.38 -1.50
N GLU A 171 -8.31 0.85 -0.31
CA GLU A 171 -9.31 0.37 0.64
C GLU A 171 -9.59 1.35 1.78
N VAL A 172 -8.70 2.31 2.02
CA VAL A 172 -9.01 3.45 2.89
C VAL A 172 -9.71 4.54 2.06
N PRO A 173 -10.84 5.09 2.52
CA PRO A 173 -11.64 6.03 1.72
C PRO A 173 -11.08 7.46 1.73
N TRP A 174 -9.82 7.66 1.38
CA TRP A 174 -9.08 8.93 1.43
C TRP A 174 -9.86 10.12 0.86
N LYS A 175 -10.49 9.93 -0.32
CA LYS A 175 -11.27 11.00 -0.98
C LYS A 175 -12.52 11.40 -0.21
N ALA A 176 -13.23 10.44 0.37
CA ALA A 176 -14.41 10.69 1.19
C ALA A 176 -14.02 11.40 2.49
N LEU A 177 -12.79 11.22 2.95
CA LEU A 177 -12.20 11.84 4.13
C LEU A 177 -11.39 13.11 3.80
N GLY A 178 -11.65 13.73 2.64
CA GLY A 178 -11.13 15.03 2.27
C GLY A 178 -9.71 15.06 1.69
N VAL A 179 -9.11 13.90 1.33
CA VAL A 179 -7.75 13.86 0.77
C VAL A 179 -7.79 13.61 -0.74
N SER A 180 -7.19 14.52 -1.51
CA SER A 180 -7.29 14.54 -2.97
C SER A 180 -6.39 13.54 -3.70
N SER A 181 -5.27 13.12 -3.11
CA SER A 181 -4.30 12.20 -3.69
C SER A 181 -4.06 11.00 -2.78
N GLY A 182 -3.85 9.83 -3.38
CA GLY A 182 -3.49 8.60 -2.67
C GLY A 182 -2.00 8.27 -2.69
N ALA A 183 -1.12 9.17 -3.11
CA ALA A 183 0.33 8.94 -3.03
C ALA A 183 0.80 8.99 -1.56
N LEU A 184 1.66 8.04 -1.14
CA LEU A 184 2.07 7.88 0.25
C LEU A 184 2.72 9.13 0.83
N GLU A 185 3.68 9.72 0.10
CA GLU A 185 4.35 10.96 0.51
C GLU A 185 3.36 12.11 0.69
N PHE A 186 2.41 12.25 -0.26
CA PHE A 186 1.38 13.29 -0.16
C PHE A 186 0.48 13.07 1.05
N LEU A 187 0.07 11.83 1.31
CA LEU A 187 -0.77 11.48 2.45
C LEU A 187 -0.04 11.77 3.76
N LEU A 188 1.23 11.36 3.89
CA LEU A 188 2.03 11.62 5.08
C LEU A 188 2.24 13.12 5.31
N MET A 189 2.59 13.86 4.27
CA MET A 189 2.73 15.31 4.31
C MET A 189 1.43 15.99 4.72
N LYS A 190 0.33 15.62 4.09
CA LYS A 190 -0.97 16.30 4.28
C LYS A 190 -1.61 15.99 5.62
N ARG A 191 -1.50 14.72 6.08
CA ARG A 191 -2.16 14.24 7.30
C ARG A 191 -1.29 14.37 8.54
N CYS A 192 0.00 14.09 8.41
CA CYS A 192 0.91 14.02 9.55
C CYS A 192 1.84 15.24 9.66
N GLY A 193 1.95 16.10 8.63
CA GLY A 193 2.94 17.18 8.61
C GLY A 193 4.39 16.67 8.53
N LEU A 194 4.59 15.47 8.00
CA LEU A 194 5.86 14.79 7.97
C LEU A 194 6.37 14.62 6.53
N PHE A 195 7.69 14.50 6.39
CA PHE A 195 8.35 14.07 5.14
C PHE A 195 9.35 12.96 5.42
N PHE A 196 9.64 12.16 4.42
CA PHE A 196 10.65 11.10 4.46
C PHE A 196 11.31 10.98 3.08
N ASP A 197 12.41 10.24 3.02
CA ASP A 197 13.05 9.93 1.74
C ASP A 197 12.41 8.65 1.19
N GLY A 198 11.41 8.81 0.31
CA GLY A 198 10.67 7.71 -0.34
C GLY A 198 11.53 6.92 -1.33
N HIS A 199 10.94 5.88 -1.90
CA HIS A 199 11.59 4.94 -2.83
C HIS A 199 12.75 4.14 -2.21
N ARG A 200 12.61 3.85 -0.92
CA ARG A 200 13.36 2.86 -0.17
C ARG A 200 12.36 2.06 0.64
N ALA A 201 12.28 0.78 0.36
CA ALA A 201 11.20 -0.08 0.84
C ALA A 201 11.02 -0.07 2.37
N ASP A 202 12.10 0.10 3.16
CA ASP A 202 12.02 0.23 4.61
C ASP A 202 11.38 1.55 5.06
N ALA A 203 11.73 2.65 4.41
CA ALA A 203 11.17 3.96 4.70
C ALA A 203 9.69 4.03 4.35
N ASP A 204 9.31 3.47 3.18
CA ASP A 204 7.92 3.40 2.71
C ASP A 204 7.05 2.54 3.64
N CYS A 205 7.54 1.38 4.08
CA CYS A 205 6.86 0.55 5.08
C CYS A 205 6.57 1.31 6.39
N HIS A 206 7.58 1.99 6.95
CA HIS A 206 7.41 2.74 8.18
C HIS A 206 6.50 3.97 8.01
N ALA A 207 6.61 4.67 6.89
CA ALA A 207 5.73 5.79 6.55
C ALA A 207 4.27 5.34 6.44
N LEU A 208 4.03 4.16 5.86
CA LEU A 208 2.70 3.56 5.79
C LEU A 208 2.15 3.24 7.18
N ILE A 209 2.96 2.61 8.06
CA ILE A 209 2.53 2.30 9.44
C ILE A 209 2.14 3.60 10.18
N ARG A 210 2.95 4.66 10.05
CA ARG A 210 2.64 5.98 10.63
C ARG A 210 1.31 6.53 10.12
N LEU A 211 1.10 6.47 8.82
CA LEU A 211 -0.13 6.96 8.18
C LEU A 211 -1.37 6.19 8.66
N LEU A 212 -1.24 4.88 8.86
CA LEU A 212 -2.34 4.02 9.33
C LEU A 212 -2.80 4.36 10.77
N GLN A 213 -1.99 5.09 11.54
CA GLN A 213 -2.28 5.54 12.91
C GLN A 213 -2.57 7.03 13.02
N GLU A 214 -2.65 7.77 11.91
CA GLU A 214 -3.06 9.17 11.93
C GLU A 214 -4.60 9.26 11.90
N PRO A 215 -5.26 9.66 13.01
CA PRO A 215 -6.72 9.66 13.08
C PRO A 215 -7.33 10.66 12.10
N PHE A 216 -8.49 10.32 11.56
CA PHE A 216 -9.35 11.26 10.84
C PHE A 216 -10.05 12.22 11.80
N ASP A 217 -10.75 13.21 11.25
CA ASP A 217 -11.43 14.24 12.04
C ASP A 217 -12.57 13.68 12.93
N ASP A 218 -13.10 12.51 12.56
CA ASP A 218 -14.08 11.75 13.35
C ASP A 218 -13.46 10.83 14.41
N GLY A 219 -12.12 10.84 14.53
CA GLY A 219 -11.35 10.01 15.44
C GLY A 219 -11.12 8.57 14.95
N SER A 220 -11.65 8.17 13.80
CA SER A 220 -11.40 6.83 13.25
C SER A 220 -9.97 6.72 12.70
N LEU A 221 -9.39 5.51 12.80
CA LEU A 221 -8.05 5.24 12.28
C LEU A 221 -8.11 4.70 10.85
N PRO A 222 -7.23 5.12 9.94
CA PRO A 222 -7.13 4.53 8.60
C PRO A 222 -6.97 3.00 8.64
N PHE A 223 -6.25 2.48 9.61
CA PHE A 223 -6.07 1.03 9.76
C PHE A 223 -7.38 0.31 10.12
N ARG A 224 -8.25 0.92 10.89
CA ARG A 224 -9.58 0.34 11.18
C ARG A 224 -10.40 0.17 9.89
N HIS A 225 -10.44 1.20 9.04
CA HIS A 225 -11.12 1.10 7.73
C HIS A 225 -10.52 -0.01 6.86
N LEU A 226 -9.20 -0.16 6.90
CA LEU A 226 -8.50 -1.23 6.17
C LEU A 226 -8.87 -2.62 6.69
N LEU A 227 -8.95 -2.80 8.01
CA LEU A 227 -9.38 -4.05 8.64
C LEU A 227 -10.84 -4.40 8.30
N GLU A 228 -11.73 -3.42 8.32
CA GLU A 228 -13.14 -3.60 7.94
C GLU A 228 -13.25 -4.02 6.47
N SER A 229 -12.51 -3.37 5.58
CA SER A 229 -12.44 -3.74 4.17
C SER A 229 -11.89 -5.16 3.98
N ALA A 230 -10.79 -5.52 4.65
CA ALA A 230 -10.18 -6.84 4.53
C ALA A 230 -11.10 -7.98 5.01
N ARG A 231 -11.95 -7.71 6.01
CA ARG A 231 -12.95 -8.65 6.53
C ARG A 231 -14.19 -8.78 5.65
N THR A 232 -14.47 -7.76 4.83
CA THR A 232 -15.69 -7.70 4.02
C THR A 232 -15.41 -8.21 2.62
N PRO A 233 -16.03 -9.31 2.17
CA PRO A 233 -15.92 -9.75 0.79
C PRO A 233 -16.52 -8.72 -0.18
N ALA A 234 -16.00 -8.71 -1.41
CA ALA A 234 -16.49 -7.88 -2.50
C ALA A 234 -16.89 -8.77 -3.69
N TRP A 235 -17.62 -8.21 -4.65
CA TRP A 235 -17.86 -8.80 -5.95
C TRP A 235 -16.93 -8.13 -6.98
N GLN A 236 -16.23 -8.94 -7.76
CA GLN A 236 -15.60 -8.49 -9.01
C GLN A 236 -16.51 -8.87 -10.15
N VAL A 237 -17.00 -7.87 -10.84
CA VAL A 237 -18.01 -8.01 -11.92
C VAL A 237 -17.37 -7.67 -13.25
N TRP A 238 -17.49 -8.57 -14.20
CA TRP A 238 -16.99 -8.46 -15.56
C TRP A 238 -18.15 -8.35 -16.53
N ALA A 239 -18.32 -7.21 -17.19
CA ALA A 239 -19.33 -7.04 -18.24
C ALA A 239 -18.77 -7.61 -19.54
N LEU A 240 -18.96 -8.94 -19.72
CA LEU A 240 -18.46 -9.69 -20.87
C LEU A 240 -19.22 -9.27 -22.14
N ASP A 241 -18.53 -9.17 -23.27
CA ASP A 241 -19.09 -8.89 -24.58
C ASP A 241 -20.08 -7.70 -24.62
N ALA A 242 -19.92 -6.74 -23.71
CA ALA A 242 -20.74 -5.54 -23.69
C ALA A 242 -20.57 -4.76 -25.00
N ALA A 243 -21.68 -4.39 -25.62
CA ALA A 243 -21.67 -3.66 -26.89
C ALA A 243 -20.90 -2.33 -26.77
N PHE A 244 -20.14 -1.97 -27.79
CA PHE A 244 -19.24 -0.81 -27.77
C PHE A 244 -19.95 0.52 -27.47
N ASP A 245 -21.19 0.68 -27.93
CA ASP A 245 -22.01 1.86 -27.64
C ASP A 245 -22.41 2.01 -26.18
N LYS A 246 -22.27 0.95 -25.37
CA LYS A 246 -22.52 0.95 -23.91
C LYS A 246 -21.34 1.42 -23.08
N LYS A 247 -20.17 1.67 -23.70
CA LYS A 247 -18.93 2.03 -22.98
C LYS A 247 -19.07 3.22 -22.06
N ASP A 248 -19.82 4.25 -22.46
CA ASP A 248 -19.94 5.48 -21.67
C ASP A 248 -20.87 5.28 -20.46
N LEU A 249 -21.88 4.43 -20.56
CA LEU A 249 -22.69 4.00 -19.42
C LEU A 249 -21.87 3.23 -18.39
N LEU A 250 -21.02 2.31 -18.86
CA LEU A 250 -20.12 1.55 -17.99
C LEU A 250 -19.10 2.47 -17.30
N LYS A 251 -18.49 3.42 -18.03
CA LYS A 251 -17.57 4.40 -17.45
C LYS A 251 -18.22 5.28 -16.38
N GLN A 252 -19.45 5.77 -16.63
CA GLN A 252 -20.21 6.56 -15.66
C GLN A 252 -20.41 5.80 -14.34
N ARG A 253 -20.55 4.47 -14.41
CA ARG A 253 -20.62 3.58 -13.24
C ARG A 253 -19.26 3.08 -12.75
N ARG A 254 -18.16 3.72 -13.17
CA ARG A 254 -16.79 3.45 -12.72
C ARG A 254 -16.25 2.07 -13.13
N TYR A 255 -16.79 1.46 -14.19
CA TYR A 255 -16.14 0.31 -14.79
C TYR A 255 -14.85 0.73 -15.49
N ARG A 256 -13.85 -0.15 -15.42
CA ARG A 256 -12.57 -0.01 -16.10
C ARG A 256 -12.45 -1.06 -17.18
N TRP A 257 -11.72 -0.76 -18.24
CA TRP A 257 -11.46 -1.71 -19.30
C TRP A 257 -10.24 -2.56 -18.93
N SER A 258 -10.36 -3.89 -19.10
CA SER A 258 -9.26 -4.86 -19.09
C SER A 258 -8.97 -5.26 -20.54
N GLY A 259 -7.70 -5.17 -20.94
CA GLY A 259 -7.23 -5.64 -22.25
C GLY A 259 -7.10 -7.15 -22.37
N GLY A 260 -7.26 -7.87 -21.25
CA GLY A 260 -7.09 -9.33 -21.19
C GLY A 260 -5.71 -9.75 -20.70
N GLU A 261 -4.90 -8.81 -20.19
CA GLU A 261 -3.58 -9.10 -19.65
C GLU A 261 -3.69 -9.97 -18.37
N GLY A 262 -2.71 -10.86 -18.16
CA GLY A 262 -2.65 -11.70 -16.98
C GLY A 262 -3.82 -12.67 -16.84
N GLY A 263 -4.36 -13.21 -17.96
CA GLY A 263 -5.46 -14.18 -17.94
C GLY A 263 -6.85 -13.60 -17.63
N ARG A 264 -6.96 -12.30 -17.42
CA ARG A 264 -8.23 -11.61 -17.14
C ARG A 264 -9.13 -11.59 -18.37
N PRO A 265 -10.46 -11.56 -18.19
CA PRO A 265 -11.35 -11.32 -19.30
C PRO A 265 -11.05 -10.00 -20.02
N LYS A 266 -11.10 -10.01 -21.35
CA LYS A 266 -11.09 -8.77 -22.15
C LYS A 266 -12.47 -8.12 -22.08
N ALA A 267 -12.71 -7.36 -21.01
CA ALA A 267 -14.04 -6.82 -20.68
C ALA A 267 -13.94 -5.59 -19.76
N TRP A 268 -15.06 -4.90 -19.63
CA TRP A 268 -15.24 -3.90 -18.59
C TRP A 268 -15.40 -4.59 -17.24
N TYR A 269 -14.74 -4.10 -16.21
CA TYR A 269 -14.85 -4.67 -14.87
C TYR A 269 -14.95 -3.61 -13.79
N ARG A 270 -15.58 -4.00 -12.69
CA ARG A 270 -15.67 -3.20 -11.46
C ARG A 270 -15.68 -4.12 -10.25
N THR A 271 -14.96 -3.71 -9.19
CA THR A 271 -15.09 -4.33 -7.86
C THR A 271 -16.04 -3.48 -7.03
N MET A 272 -16.97 -4.13 -6.33
CA MET A 272 -18.02 -3.46 -5.56
C MET A 272 -18.39 -4.26 -4.31
N SER A 273 -19.05 -3.61 -3.35
CA SER A 273 -19.58 -4.28 -2.16
C SER A 273 -20.68 -5.28 -2.50
N VAL A 274 -20.96 -6.18 -1.55
CA VAL A 274 -22.07 -7.13 -1.67
C VAL A 274 -23.41 -6.41 -1.83
N ALA A 275 -23.60 -5.32 -1.09
CA ALA A 275 -24.82 -4.52 -1.14
C ALA A 275 -25.02 -3.82 -2.51
N GLU A 276 -23.94 -3.26 -3.07
CA GLU A 276 -23.99 -2.65 -4.41
C GLU A 276 -24.29 -3.65 -5.52
N TYR A 277 -23.78 -4.89 -5.40
CA TYR A 277 -23.93 -5.89 -6.45
C TYR A 277 -25.38 -6.25 -6.74
N GLU A 278 -26.25 -6.30 -5.74
CA GLU A 278 -27.67 -6.65 -5.94
C GLU A 278 -28.37 -5.64 -6.87
N SER A 279 -28.11 -4.34 -6.68
CA SER A 279 -28.66 -3.32 -7.58
C SER A 279 -27.94 -3.24 -8.93
N GLU A 280 -26.64 -3.56 -8.93
CA GLU A 280 -25.82 -3.50 -10.15
C GLU A 280 -26.17 -4.61 -11.16
N LYS A 281 -26.47 -5.82 -10.69
CA LYS A 281 -26.88 -6.92 -11.58
C LYS A 281 -28.17 -6.61 -12.35
N GLU A 282 -29.15 -5.98 -11.67
CA GLU A 282 -30.40 -5.56 -12.34
C GLU A 282 -30.12 -4.47 -13.39
N TRP A 283 -29.27 -3.49 -13.04
CA TRP A 283 -28.87 -2.47 -13.99
C TRP A 283 -28.10 -3.04 -15.19
N LEU A 284 -27.15 -3.96 -14.97
CA LEU A 284 -26.42 -4.64 -16.05
C LEU A 284 -27.40 -5.35 -16.99
N LYS A 285 -28.32 -6.12 -16.41
CA LYS A 285 -29.33 -6.86 -17.16
C LYS A 285 -30.12 -5.95 -18.07
N GLU A 286 -30.70 -4.86 -17.56
CA GLU A 286 -31.56 -3.98 -18.29
C GLU A 286 -30.80 -3.02 -19.23
N ALA A 287 -29.83 -2.28 -18.71
CA ALA A 287 -29.17 -1.20 -19.43
C ALA A 287 -28.09 -1.68 -20.42
N ILE A 288 -27.39 -2.76 -20.09
CA ILE A 288 -26.25 -3.25 -20.89
C ILE A 288 -26.68 -4.42 -21.79
N TYR A 289 -27.43 -5.37 -21.25
CA TYR A 289 -27.71 -6.64 -21.94
C TYR A 289 -29.15 -6.80 -22.44
N GLY A 290 -30.01 -5.77 -22.30
CA GLY A 290 -31.38 -5.77 -22.87
C GLY A 290 -32.23 -6.91 -22.30
N GLY A 291 -32.24 -7.11 -20.99
CA GLY A 291 -33.03 -8.12 -20.29
C GLY A 291 -32.37 -9.50 -20.16
N ARG A 292 -31.15 -9.68 -20.68
CA ARG A 292 -30.40 -10.95 -20.60
C ARG A 292 -29.27 -10.88 -19.55
N GLU A 293 -28.74 -12.02 -19.14
CA GLU A 293 -27.50 -12.10 -18.39
C GLU A 293 -26.31 -12.18 -19.35
N GLY A 294 -25.28 -11.37 -19.15
CA GLY A 294 -24.11 -11.30 -20.00
C GLY A 294 -22.84 -10.92 -19.21
N TRP A 295 -22.89 -10.96 -17.90
CA TRP A 295 -21.75 -10.66 -17.05
C TRP A 295 -21.31 -11.89 -16.25
N ARG A 296 -20.05 -11.87 -15.84
CA ARG A 296 -19.48 -12.81 -14.86
C ARG A 296 -19.28 -12.04 -13.57
N ALA A 297 -19.60 -12.64 -12.43
CA ALA A 297 -19.34 -12.08 -11.12
C ALA A 297 -18.65 -13.11 -10.25
N GLU A 298 -17.61 -12.69 -9.56
CA GLU A 298 -16.83 -13.54 -8.67
C GLU A 298 -16.74 -12.88 -7.30
N ARG A 299 -16.89 -13.68 -6.25
CA ARG A 299 -16.68 -13.20 -4.89
C ARG A 299 -15.19 -13.15 -4.61
N VAL A 300 -14.71 -11.96 -4.21
CA VAL A 300 -13.30 -11.68 -3.93
C VAL A 300 -13.15 -11.33 -2.46
N ASP A 301 -12.40 -12.12 -1.73
CA ASP A 301 -11.99 -11.85 -0.36
C ASP A 301 -10.56 -11.31 -0.31
N ALA A 302 -10.04 -11.03 0.88
CA ALA A 302 -8.68 -10.51 1.07
C ALA A 302 -7.58 -11.45 0.54
N LYS A 303 -7.85 -12.74 0.40
CA LYS A 303 -6.88 -13.69 -0.18
C LYS A 303 -6.80 -13.61 -1.70
N ARG A 304 -7.87 -13.17 -2.35
CA ARG A 304 -7.96 -13.12 -3.83
C ARG A 304 -7.84 -11.70 -4.40
N ARG A 305 -7.92 -10.65 -3.55
CA ARG A 305 -7.68 -9.27 -4.02
C ARG A 305 -6.25 -9.11 -4.48
N TYR A 306 -6.06 -8.36 -5.58
CA TYR A 306 -4.74 -8.01 -6.13
C TYR A 306 -3.92 -9.18 -6.66
N VAL A 307 -4.44 -10.41 -6.68
CA VAL A 307 -3.80 -11.54 -7.36
C VAL A 307 -3.78 -11.25 -8.88
N GLU A 308 -2.66 -11.47 -9.50
CA GLU A 308 -2.60 -11.58 -10.95
C GLU A 308 -3.14 -12.95 -11.34
N GLU A 309 -4.28 -12.98 -12.03
CA GLU A 309 -4.77 -14.24 -12.61
C GLU A 309 -3.83 -14.60 -13.75
N GLY A 310 -3.13 -15.75 -13.60
CA GLY A 310 -2.19 -16.30 -14.57
C GLY A 310 -2.87 -16.88 -15.80
#